data_9223f54f10db0372da050606ee9cbf18
#
_entry.id   9223f54f10db0372da050606ee9cbf18
#
_cell.length_a   1.000
_cell.length_b   1.000
_cell.length_c   1.000
_cell.angle_alpha   90.00
_cell.angle_beta   90.00
_cell.angle_gamma   90.00
#
_symmetry.space_group_name_H-M   'P 1'
#
loop_
_entity.id
_entity.type
_entity.pdbx_description
1 polymer ?
#
loop_
_entity_poly.entity_id
_entity_poly.type
_entity_poly.pdbx_seq_one_letter_code
_entity_poly.pdbx_strand_id
1 'polypeptide(L)' 'MKLAVIADDFTGGADAASFLKRQNAKVVLVTKIPHEQVECDCLVFALKIRSIPKNKAIESVKQVCEYLKS' A
#
# COMPACT_ATOMS: atom_id res chain seq x y z
N MET A 1 5.80 -11.66 -2.17
CA MET A 1 4.66 -10.93 -1.60
C MET A 1 3.37 -11.65 -1.92
N LYS A 2 2.58 -11.91 -0.91
CA LYS A 2 1.34 -12.68 -1.07
C LYS A 2 0.09 -11.82 -1.11
N LEU A 3 0.17 -10.61 -0.53
CA LEU A 3 -0.98 -9.73 -0.42
C LEU A 3 -0.52 -8.28 -0.53
N ALA A 4 -1.26 -7.49 -1.28
CA ALA A 4 -1.05 -6.04 -1.34
C ALA A 4 -2.35 -5.35 -0.91
N VAL A 5 -2.23 -4.35 -0.07
CA VAL A 5 -3.37 -3.57 0.42
C VAL A 5 -3.14 -2.11 0.04
N ILE A 6 -4.17 -1.48 -0.51
CA ILE A 6 -4.12 -0.05 -0.84
C ILE A 6 -5.12 0.66 0.05
N ALA A 7 -4.62 1.56 0.88
CA ALA A 7 -5.46 2.37 1.76
C ALA A 7 -5.42 3.83 1.30
N ASP A 8 -6.53 4.52 1.44
CA ASP A 8 -6.64 5.90 0.97
C ASP A 8 -6.14 6.94 1.99
N ASP A 9 -5.73 6.50 3.16
CA ASP A 9 -5.09 7.37 4.14
C ASP A 9 -4.14 6.56 5.03
N PHE A 10 -3.33 7.28 5.80
CA PHE A 10 -2.33 6.64 6.66
C PHE A 10 -2.97 5.83 7.79
N THR A 11 -4.04 6.36 8.39
CA THR A 11 -4.70 5.68 9.51
C THR A 11 -5.27 4.33 9.09
N GLY A 12 -5.96 4.30 7.94
CA GLY A 12 -6.49 3.04 7.40
C GLY A 12 -5.39 2.06 7.07
N GLY A 13 -4.28 2.55 6.48
CA GLY A 13 -3.14 1.70 6.19
C GLY A 13 -2.50 1.12 7.44
N ALA A 14 -2.34 1.95 8.48
CA ALA A 14 -1.76 1.50 9.74
C ALA A 14 -2.65 0.46 10.43
N ASP A 15 -3.96 0.64 10.39
CA ASP A 15 -4.90 -0.31 10.95
C ASP A 15 -4.82 -1.66 10.23
N ALA A 16 -4.77 -1.63 8.90
CA ALA A 16 -4.65 -2.86 8.11
C ALA A 16 -3.32 -3.56 8.40
N ALA A 17 -2.23 -2.80 8.47
CA ALA A 17 -0.91 -3.35 8.75
C ALA A 17 -0.87 -4.01 10.14
N SER A 18 -1.47 -3.36 11.14
CA SER A 18 -1.53 -3.90 12.50
C SER A 18 -2.32 -5.20 12.55
N PHE A 19 -3.45 -5.25 11.84
CA PHE A 19 -4.26 -6.46 11.78
C PHE A 19 -3.47 -7.62 11.16
N LEU A 20 -2.83 -7.37 10.02
CA LEU A 20 -2.08 -8.41 9.31
C LEU A 20 -0.87 -8.88 10.12
N LYS A 21 -0.24 -7.95 10.82
CA LYS A 21 0.93 -8.29 11.66
C LYS A 21 0.54 -9.25 12.78
N ARG A 22 -0.66 -9.10 13.32
CA ARG A 22 -1.16 -10.01 14.36
C ARG A 22 -1.40 -11.43 13.85
N GLN A 23 -1.46 -11.60 12.51
CA GLN A 23 -1.59 -12.91 11.89
C GLN A 23 -0.22 -13.54 11.59
N ASN A 24 0.85 -13.04 12.19
CA ASN A 24 2.23 -13.51 12.01
C ASN A 24 2.75 -13.28 10.59
N ALA A 25 2.19 -12.33 9.87
CA ALA A 25 2.67 -11.98 8.55
C ALA A 25 3.78 -10.94 8.65
N LYS A 26 4.74 -11.00 7.73
CA LYS A 26 5.74 -9.95 7.61
C LYS A 26 5.13 -8.82 6.80
N VAL A 27 4.83 -7.71 7.46
CA VAL A 27 4.11 -6.59 6.87
C VAL A 27 5.02 -5.38 6.76
N VAL A 28 5.00 -4.75 5.59
CA VAL A 28 5.70 -3.48 5.36
C VAL A 28 4.68 -2.45 4.95
N LEU A 29 4.72 -1.29 5.60
CA LEU A 29 3.85 -0.16 5.31
C LEU A 29 4.66 0.91 4.58
N VAL A 30 4.17 1.34 3.42
CA VAL A 30 4.84 2.39 2.64
C VAL A 30 3.84 3.51 2.36
N THR A 31 4.36 4.74 2.28
CA THR A 31 3.54 5.91 1.97
C THR A 31 3.70 6.38 0.54
N LYS A 32 4.61 5.76 -0.20
CA LYS A 32 4.81 6.02 -1.62
C LYS A 32 5.36 4.75 -2.26
N ILE A 33 5.38 4.72 -3.58
CA ILE A 33 5.84 3.54 -4.31
C ILE A 33 7.34 3.37 -4.13
N PRO A 34 7.81 2.19 -3.65
CA PRO A 34 9.25 1.94 -3.50
C PRO A 34 9.97 1.91 -4.84
N HIS A 35 11.26 2.21 -4.83
CA HIS A 35 12.07 2.16 -6.04
C HIS A 35 12.50 0.76 -6.42
N GLU A 36 12.43 -0.18 -5.48
CA GLU A 36 12.83 -1.57 -5.73
C GLU A 36 11.84 -2.50 -5.05
N GLN A 37 11.94 -3.79 -5.36
CA GLN A 37 11.03 -4.75 -4.77
C GLN A 37 11.28 -4.92 -3.28
N VAL A 38 10.20 -4.97 -2.52
CA VAL A 38 10.26 -5.12 -1.06
C VAL A 38 9.89 -6.56 -0.71
N GLU A 39 10.77 -7.24 0.03
CA GLU A 39 10.49 -8.60 0.47
C GLU A 39 9.60 -8.57 1.70
N CYS A 40 8.39 -9.08 1.55
CA CYS A 40 7.41 -9.14 2.64
C CYS A 40 6.30 -10.10 2.26
N ASP A 41 5.51 -10.50 3.26
CA ASP A 41 4.30 -11.26 3.00
C ASP A 41 3.16 -10.35 2.56
N CYS A 42 3.07 -9.17 3.17
CA CYS A 42 2.03 -8.20 2.89
C CYS A 42 2.66 -6.82 2.72
N LEU A 43 2.29 -6.12 1.65
CA LEU A 43 2.73 -4.75 1.41
C LEU A 43 1.52 -3.84 1.47
N VAL A 44 1.54 -2.87 2.38
CA VAL A 44 0.43 -1.94 2.58
C VAL A 44 0.83 -0.57 2.05
N PHE A 45 0.08 -0.07 1.09
CA PHE A 45 0.26 1.27 0.52
C PHE A 45 -0.71 2.22 1.21
N ALA A 46 -0.19 3.09 2.06
CA ALA A 46 -0.99 4.11 2.73
C ALA A 46 -0.85 5.42 1.96
N LEU A 47 -1.61 5.56 0.89
CA LEU A 47 -1.53 6.72 0.00
C LEU A 47 -2.47 7.81 0.48
N LYS A 48 -2.03 9.07 0.43
CA LYS A 48 -2.87 10.21 0.80
C LYS A 48 -3.72 10.64 -0.40
N ILE A 49 -4.61 9.77 -0.85
CA ILE A 49 -5.40 10.04 -2.06
C ILE A 49 -6.81 10.53 -1.75
N ARG A 50 -7.21 10.55 -0.47
CA ARG A 50 -8.54 10.99 -0.09
C ARG A 50 -8.74 12.49 -0.33
N SER A 51 -7.70 13.29 -0.17
CA SER A 51 -7.78 14.74 -0.27
C SER A 51 -7.27 15.31 -1.60
N ILE A 52 -6.94 14.45 -2.56
CA ILE A 52 -6.46 14.90 -3.87
C ILE A 52 -7.55 14.73 -4.93
N PRO A 53 -7.45 15.41 -6.08
CA PRO A 53 -8.42 15.25 -7.16
C PRO A 53 -8.55 13.80 -7.61
N LYS A 54 -9.74 13.42 -8.05
CA LYS A 54 -10.06 12.06 -8.44
C LYS A 54 -9.12 11.52 -9.51
N ASN A 55 -8.80 12.34 -10.52
CA ASN A 55 -7.91 11.90 -11.59
C ASN A 55 -6.50 11.59 -11.08
N LYS A 56 -6.02 12.33 -10.10
CA LYS A 56 -4.71 12.07 -9.50
C LYS A 56 -4.75 10.84 -8.59
N ALA A 57 -5.86 10.62 -7.91
CA ALA A 57 -6.03 9.42 -7.10
C ALA A 57 -6.01 8.17 -7.98
N ILE A 58 -6.70 8.20 -9.11
CA ILE A 58 -6.72 7.10 -10.07
C ILE A 58 -5.32 6.82 -10.59
N GLU A 59 -4.57 7.86 -10.92
CA GLU A 59 -3.20 7.70 -11.40
C GLU A 59 -2.29 7.06 -10.35
N SER A 60 -2.44 7.46 -9.08
CA SER A 60 -1.67 6.88 -7.98
C SER A 60 -1.94 5.38 -7.87
N VAL A 61 -3.21 4.98 -7.95
CA VAL A 61 -3.57 3.57 -7.89
C VAL A 61 -3.01 2.81 -9.08
N LYS A 62 -3.03 3.41 -10.27
CA LYS A 62 -2.44 2.81 -11.45
C LYS A 62 -0.95 2.56 -11.28
N GLN A 63 -0.23 3.51 -10.68
CA GLN A 63 1.20 3.36 -10.42
C GLN A 63 1.48 2.20 -9.46
N VAL A 64 0.63 2.02 -8.44
CA VAL A 64 0.76 0.89 -7.54
C VAL A 64 0.55 -0.42 -8.30
N CYS A 65 -0.45 -0.49 -9.15
CA CYS A 65 -0.72 -1.68 -9.94
C CYS A 65 0.45 -2.01 -10.88
N GLU A 66 1.04 -0.99 -11.50
CA GLU A 66 2.22 -1.17 -12.34
C GLU A 66 3.40 -1.74 -11.54
N TYR A 67 3.62 -1.19 -10.35
CA TYR A 67 4.67 -1.69 -9.45
C TYR A 67 4.45 -3.16 -9.12
N LEU A 68 3.21 -3.55 -8.84
CA LEU A 68 2.90 -4.91 -8.43
C LEU A 68 3.06 -5.93 -9.56
N LYS A 69 3.00 -5.48 -10.80
CA LYS A 69 3.20 -6.35 -11.97
C LYS A 69 4.66 -6.60 -12.31
N SER A 70 5.53 -5.74 -11.83
CA SER A 70 6.96 -5.84 -12.18
C SER A 70 7.72 -6.89 -11.39
#